data_0575da7079f02f9d09275e7bf1756ca0
#
_entry.id   0575da7079f02f9d09275e7bf1756ca0
#
_cell.length_a   1.000
_cell.length_b   1.000
_cell.length_c   1.000
_cell.angle_alpha   90.00
_cell.angle_beta   90.00
_cell.angle_gamma   90.00
#
_symmetry.space_group_name_H-M   'P 1'
#
loop_
_entity.id
_entity.type
_entity.pdbx_description
1 polymer ?
#
loop_
_entity_poly.entity_id
_entity_poly.type
_entity_poly.pdbx_seq_one_letter_code
_entity_poly.pdbx_strand_id
1 'polypeptide(L)'
;MRRVRVLVVDDHQMLQEALVGMLELSGFEVVGAVADGADATSMAAELAPDVVLMDLSLPIMNGLDATRLLREVAPDTAIVMFSAFDSPELKRQAFAAGAVAYLSKGCSNERLRATLEAAVTVASGNFHRA
;
A
#
# COMPACT_ATOMS: atom_id res chain seq x y z
N MET A 1 -11.71 -14.20 12.88
CA MET A 1 -11.40 -12.91 12.26
C MET A 1 -10.55 -13.08 11.02
N ARG A 2 -10.93 -12.41 9.98
CA ARG A 2 -10.21 -12.45 8.72
C ARG A 2 -8.92 -11.64 8.85
N ARG A 3 -7.83 -12.18 8.31
CA ARG A 3 -6.56 -11.44 8.27
C ARG A 3 -6.64 -10.34 7.21
N VAL A 4 -5.92 -9.26 7.46
CA VAL A 4 -5.78 -8.18 6.48
C VAL A 4 -4.92 -8.69 5.32
N ARG A 5 -5.41 -8.52 4.10
CA ARG A 5 -4.74 -8.97 2.88
C ARG A 5 -3.95 -7.81 2.29
N VAL A 6 -2.64 -7.98 2.17
CA VAL A 6 -1.73 -6.91 1.77
C VAL A 6 -1.01 -7.28 0.48
N LEU A 7 -0.95 -6.32 -0.44
CA LEU A 7 -0.09 -6.39 -1.62
C LEU A 7 1.10 -5.47 -1.38
N VAL A 8 2.31 -5.99 -1.49
CA VAL A 8 3.54 -5.21 -1.29
C VAL A 8 4.12 -4.85 -2.65
N VAL A 9 4.36 -3.56 -2.88
CA VAL A 9 4.90 -3.06 -4.14
C VAL A 9 6.18 -2.28 -3.85
N ASP A 10 7.33 -2.85 -4.20
CA ASP A 10 8.63 -2.25 -3.94
C ASP A 10 9.65 -2.91 -4.87
N ASP A 11 10.43 -2.10 -5.59
CA ASP A 11 11.42 -2.64 -6.52
C ASP A 11 12.73 -3.01 -5.84
N HIS A 12 12.89 -2.69 -4.57
CA HIS A 12 14.06 -3.03 -3.79
C HIS A 12 13.86 -4.42 -3.19
N GLN A 13 14.43 -5.43 -3.83
CA GLN A 13 14.14 -6.82 -3.51
C GLN A 13 14.35 -7.19 -2.04
N MET A 14 15.46 -6.77 -1.45
CA MET A 14 15.75 -7.12 -0.06
C MET A 14 14.72 -6.52 0.90
N LEU A 15 14.35 -5.28 0.66
CA LEU A 15 13.33 -4.63 1.49
C LEU A 15 11.98 -5.30 1.30
N GLN A 16 11.63 -5.63 0.06
CA GLN A 16 10.38 -6.31 -0.24
C GLN A 16 10.28 -7.63 0.55
N GLU A 17 11.35 -8.43 0.52
CA GLU A 17 11.37 -9.71 1.22
C GLU A 17 11.27 -9.52 2.74
N ALA A 18 11.96 -8.52 3.27
CA ALA A 18 11.91 -8.23 4.70
C ALA A 18 10.50 -7.79 5.12
N LEU A 19 9.86 -6.97 4.30
CA LEU A 19 8.49 -6.52 4.57
C LEU A 19 7.51 -7.69 4.56
N VAL A 20 7.61 -8.55 3.55
CA VAL A 20 6.74 -9.73 3.46
C VAL A 20 6.89 -10.60 4.70
N GLY A 21 8.13 -10.91 5.08
CA GLY A 21 8.38 -11.74 6.27
C GLY A 21 7.83 -11.12 7.54
N MET A 22 8.06 -9.83 7.73
CA MET A 22 7.60 -9.13 8.92
C MET A 22 6.08 -9.09 8.99
N LEU A 23 5.43 -8.80 7.87
CA LEU A 23 3.98 -8.70 7.83
C LEU A 23 3.33 -10.06 8.10
N GLU A 24 3.86 -11.12 7.51
CA GLU A 24 3.32 -12.45 7.75
C GLU A 24 3.48 -12.88 9.20
N LEU A 25 4.62 -12.59 9.80
CA LEU A 25 4.82 -12.87 11.23
C LEU A 25 3.88 -12.05 12.11
N SER A 26 3.41 -10.92 11.61
CA SER A 26 2.51 -10.05 12.37
C SER A 26 1.04 -10.34 12.13
N GLY A 27 0.73 -11.40 11.38
CA GLY A 27 -0.65 -11.83 11.19
C GLY A 27 -1.34 -11.32 9.95
N PHE A 28 -0.63 -10.58 9.09
CA PHE A 28 -1.18 -10.18 7.79
C PHE A 28 -1.06 -11.32 6.79
N GLU A 29 -1.95 -11.34 5.83
CA GLU A 29 -1.84 -12.25 4.69
C GLU A 29 -1.27 -11.46 3.52
N VAL A 30 -0.02 -11.74 3.15
CA VAL A 30 0.60 -11.07 1.99
C VAL A 30 0.15 -11.83 0.74
N VAL A 31 -0.71 -11.21 -0.05
CA VAL A 31 -1.28 -11.87 -1.22
C VAL A 31 -0.41 -11.77 -2.45
N GLY A 32 0.59 -10.91 -2.42
CA GLY A 32 1.53 -10.78 -3.50
C GLY A 32 2.60 -9.76 -3.20
N ALA A 33 3.70 -9.83 -3.93
CA ALA A 33 4.80 -8.88 -3.83
C ALA A 33 5.31 -8.64 -5.24
N VAL A 34 5.26 -7.40 -5.69
CA VAL A 34 5.63 -7.04 -7.05
C VAL A 34 6.58 -5.85 -7.04
N ALA A 35 7.22 -5.61 -8.17
CA ALA A 35 8.33 -4.65 -8.25
C ALA A 35 8.01 -3.40 -9.07
N ASP A 36 6.85 -3.30 -9.68
CA ASP A 36 6.49 -2.12 -10.47
C ASP A 36 5.00 -1.83 -10.43
N GLY A 37 4.64 -0.65 -10.91
CA GLY A 37 3.27 -0.18 -10.83
C GLY A 37 2.30 -0.91 -11.75
N ALA A 38 2.79 -1.39 -12.90
CA ALA A 38 1.92 -2.11 -13.84
C ALA A 38 1.50 -3.46 -13.24
N ASP A 39 2.46 -4.19 -12.66
CA ASP A 39 2.15 -5.45 -12.00
C ASP A 39 1.26 -5.23 -10.78
N ALA A 40 1.49 -4.13 -10.06
CA ALA A 40 0.66 -3.79 -8.91
C ALA A 40 -0.80 -3.61 -9.33
N THR A 41 -1.02 -2.89 -10.43
CA THR A 41 -2.36 -2.62 -10.93
C THR A 41 -3.06 -3.91 -11.36
N SER A 42 -2.35 -4.75 -12.14
CA SER A 42 -2.89 -6.03 -12.58
C SER A 42 -3.24 -6.94 -11.41
N MET A 43 -2.32 -7.04 -10.46
CA MET A 43 -2.51 -7.94 -9.33
C MET A 43 -3.60 -7.46 -8.38
N ALA A 44 -3.71 -6.16 -8.18
CA ALA A 44 -4.77 -5.61 -7.34
C ALA A 44 -6.14 -5.83 -7.97
N ALA A 45 -6.25 -5.67 -9.29
CA ALA A 45 -7.51 -5.93 -9.98
C ALA A 45 -7.92 -7.38 -9.84
N GLU A 46 -6.95 -8.30 -9.91
CA GLU A 46 -7.22 -9.73 -9.85
C GLU A 46 -7.50 -10.21 -8.42
N LEU A 47 -6.70 -9.77 -7.46
CA LEU A 47 -6.73 -10.31 -6.10
C LEU A 47 -7.57 -9.48 -5.12
N ALA A 48 -7.89 -8.25 -5.46
CA ALA A 48 -8.65 -7.35 -4.60
C ALA A 48 -8.12 -7.32 -3.17
N PRO A 49 -6.86 -6.91 -2.95
CA PRO A 49 -6.32 -6.86 -1.59
C PRO A 49 -7.04 -5.81 -0.77
N ASP A 50 -6.95 -5.93 0.55
CA ASP A 50 -7.51 -4.92 1.45
C ASP A 50 -6.69 -3.64 1.40
N VAL A 51 -5.37 -3.77 1.30
CA VAL A 51 -4.48 -2.62 1.30
C VAL A 51 -3.26 -2.92 0.43
N VAL A 52 -2.77 -1.88 -0.25
CA VAL A 52 -1.52 -1.93 -1.01
C VAL A 52 -0.50 -1.06 -0.28
N LEU A 53 0.65 -1.63 0.03
CA LEU A 53 1.79 -0.88 0.52
C LEU A 53 2.62 -0.51 -0.70
N MET A 54 2.57 0.76 -1.10
CA MET A 54 3.05 1.23 -2.38
C MET A 54 4.31 2.08 -2.24
N ASP A 55 5.41 1.61 -2.79
CA ASP A 55 6.62 2.42 -2.89
C ASP A 55 6.35 3.59 -3.84
N LEU A 56 6.74 4.77 -3.41
CA LEU A 56 6.59 5.97 -4.24
C LEU A 56 7.48 5.91 -5.46
N SER A 57 8.72 5.43 -5.31
CA SER A 57 9.74 5.42 -6.36
C SER A 57 9.82 4.05 -7.01
N LEU A 58 9.09 3.87 -8.11
CA LEU A 58 9.06 2.61 -8.85
C LEU A 58 9.54 2.84 -10.26
N PRO A 59 10.10 1.80 -10.90
CA PRO A 59 10.46 1.92 -12.32
C PRO A 59 9.21 1.88 -13.20
N ILE A 60 9.33 2.41 -14.41
CA ILE A 60 8.32 2.38 -15.47
C ILE A 60 7.11 3.24 -15.11
N MET A 61 6.41 2.89 -14.05
CA MET A 61 5.24 3.63 -13.57
C MET A 61 5.43 3.89 -12.08
N ASN A 62 5.60 5.15 -11.68
CA ASN A 62 5.86 5.49 -10.29
C ASN A 62 4.63 5.25 -9.41
N GLY A 63 4.83 5.32 -8.09
CA GLY A 63 3.76 5.02 -7.14
C GLY A 63 2.57 5.95 -7.23
N LEU A 64 2.77 7.20 -7.61
CA LEU A 64 1.66 8.14 -7.76
C LEU A 64 0.75 7.75 -8.92
N ASP A 65 1.35 7.44 -10.07
CA ASP A 65 0.58 7.02 -11.24
C ASP A 65 -0.12 5.69 -11.00
N ALA A 66 0.58 4.75 -10.35
CA ALA A 66 -0.01 3.47 -10.00
C ALA A 66 -1.20 3.66 -9.05
N THR A 67 -1.08 4.57 -8.09
CA THR A 67 -2.17 4.86 -7.16
C THR A 67 -3.39 5.38 -7.88
N ARG A 68 -3.21 6.28 -8.84
CA ARG A 68 -4.34 6.81 -9.61
C ARG A 68 -5.06 5.70 -10.35
N LEU A 69 -4.30 4.81 -10.99
CA LEU A 69 -4.89 3.67 -11.71
C LEU A 69 -5.60 2.71 -10.76
N LEU A 70 -5.00 2.46 -9.61
CA LEU A 70 -5.60 1.57 -8.62
C LEU A 70 -6.94 2.11 -8.11
N ARG A 71 -7.09 3.42 -7.99
CA ARG A 71 -8.36 3.99 -7.59
C ARG A 71 -9.46 3.68 -8.60
N GLU A 72 -9.10 3.49 -9.87
CA GLU A 72 -10.07 3.15 -10.91
C GLU A 72 -10.38 1.66 -10.95
N VAL A 73 -9.36 0.80 -10.85
CA VAL A 73 -9.55 -0.65 -11.06
C VAL A 73 -9.84 -1.40 -9.76
N ALA A 74 -9.47 -0.83 -8.61
CA ALA A 74 -9.67 -1.47 -7.32
C ALA A 74 -10.09 -0.41 -6.30
N PRO A 75 -11.27 0.20 -6.48
CA PRO A 75 -11.67 1.36 -5.66
C PRO A 75 -11.84 1.06 -4.18
N ASP A 76 -12.04 -0.20 -3.82
CA ASP A 76 -12.21 -0.58 -2.42
C ASP A 76 -10.89 -0.92 -1.73
N THR A 77 -9.79 -0.94 -2.47
CA THR A 77 -8.47 -1.23 -1.91
C THR A 77 -7.87 0.06 -1.38
N ALA A 78 -7.44 0.05 -0.12
CA ALA A 78 -6.74 1.19 0.47
C ALA A 78 -5.29 1.21 -0.02
N ILE A 79 -4.73 2.40 -0.18
CA ILE A 79 -3.34 2.54 -0.62
C ILE A 79 -2.58 3.34 0.42
N VAL A 80 -1.51 2.73 0.94
CA VAL A 80 -0.60 3.38 1.88
C VAL A 80 0.71 3.61 1.14
N MET A 81 1.09 4.87 1.00
CA MET A 81 2.34 5.24 0.35
C MET A 81 3.50 5.01 1.30
N PHE A 82 4.60 4.49 0.79
CA PHE A 82 5.78 4.13 1.57
C PHE A 82 6.99 4.69 0.86
N SER A 83 7.68 5.66 1.47
CA SER A 83 8.69 6.42 0.76
C SER A 83 9.94 6.65 1.60
N ALA A 84 11.09 6.67 0.94
CA ALA A 84 12.34 7.06 1.57
C ALA A 84 12.40 8.57 1.83
N PHE A 85 11.49 9.33 1.24
CA PHE A 85 11.51 10.78 1.32
C PHE A 85 10.42 11.30 2.25
N ASP A 86 10.79 12.26 3.10
CA ASP A 86 9.84 12.93 3.97
C ASP A 86 9.62 14.34 3.43
N SER A 87 8.71 14.46 2.48
CA SER A 87 8.45 15.70 1.75
C SER A 87 6.98 16.08 1.86
N PRO A 88 6.67 17.30 2.35
CA PRO A 88 5.26 17.74 2.37
C PRO A 88 4.64 17.78 0.98
N GLU A 89 5.43 18.08 -0.04
CA GLU A 89 4.93 18.10 -1.41
C GLU A 89 4.54 16.70 -1.88
N LEU A 90 5.41 15.71 -1.62
CA LEU A 90 5.12 14.33 -2.01
C LEU A 90 3.92 13.77 -1.24
N LYS A 91 3.80 14.12 0.04
CA LYS A 91 2.62 13.72 0.81
C LYS A 91 1.35 14.26 0.19
N ARG A 92 1.37 15.54 -0.18
CA ARG A 92 0.21 16.18 -0.80
C ARG A 92 -0.16 15.49 -2.09
N GLN A 93 0.84 15.19 -2.92
CA GLN A 93 0.63 14.49 -4.19
C GLN A 93 0.08 13.08 -3.97
N ALA A 94 0.58 12.37 -2.97
CA ALA A 94 0.12 11.02 -2.66
C ALA A 94 -1.36 11.03 -2.26
N PHE A 95 -1.75 11.93 -1.37
CA PHE A 95 -3.13 12.03 -0.95
C PHE A 95 -4.04 12.47 -2.11
N ALA A 96 -3.57 13.40 -2.94
CA ALA A 96 -4.32 13.82 -4.12
C ALA A 96 -4.52 12.68 -5.11
N ALA A 97 -3.56 11.75 -5.19
CA ALA A 97 -3.66 10.59 -6.06
C ALA A 97 -4.61 9.52 -5.49
N GLY A 98 -4.93 9.58 -4.22
CA GLY A 98 -5.86 8.67 -3.59
C GLY A 98 -5.33 7.82 -2.46
N ALA A 99 -4.07 8.02 -2.04
CA ALA A 99 -3.53 7.31 -0.90
C ALA A 99 -4.23 7.77 0.38
N VAL A 100 -4.40 6.85 1.33
CA VAL A 100 -5.04 7.18 2.61
C VAL A 100 -4.02 7.44 3.71
N ALA A 101 -2.75 7.10 3.47
CA ALA A 101 -1.68 7.34 4.43
C ALA A 101 -0.34 7.42 3.70
N TYR A 102 0.63 8.02 4.36
CA TYR A 102 1.98 8.17 3.84
C TYR A 102 2.95 7.85 4.97
N LEU A 103 3.81 6.87 4.75
CA LEU A 103 4.80 6.45 5.73
C LEU A 103 6.21 6.60 5.22
N SER A 104 7.11 6.97 6.11
CA SER A 104 8.53 6.97 5.84
C SER A 104 9.07 5.53 5.91
N LYS A 105 10.00 5.17 5.03
CA LYS A 105 10.65 3.87 5.06
C LYS A 105 11.49 3.66 6.33
N GLY A 106 11.74 4.73 7.09
CA GLY A 106 12.40 4.62 8.39
C GLY A 106 11.47 4.43 9.57
N CYS A 107 10.18 4.32 9.36
CA CYS A 107 9.25 4.16 10.47
C CYS A 107 9.39 2.78 11.13
N SER A 108 8.89 2.68 12.36
CA SER A 108 8.94 1.41 13.10
C SER A 108 7.98 0.39 12.48
N ASN A 109 8.24 -0.88 12.73
CA ASN A 109 7.35 -1.94 12.31
C ASN A 109 5.97 -1.79 12.95
N GLU A 110 5.95 -1.34 14.20
CA GLU A 110 4.70 -1.13 14.90
C GLU A 110 3.86 -0.05 14.21
N ARG A 111 4.49 1.05 13.82
CA ARG A 111 3.78 2.12 13.12
C ARG A 111 3.28 1.64 11.76
N LEU A 112 4.08 0.87 11.05
CA LEU A 112 3.69 0.32 9.76
C LEU A 112 2.46 -0.57 9.92
N ARG A 113 2.50 -1.50 10.85
CA ARG A 113 1.36 -2.40 11.09
C ARG A 113 0.11 -1.64 11.47
N ALA A 114 0.24 -0.69 12.40
CA ALA A 114 -0.90 0.09 12.85
C ALA A 114 -1.52 0.89 11.72
N THR A 115 -0.67 1.46 10.85
CA THR A 115 -1.14 2.25 9.72
C THR A 115 -1.88 1.38 8.70
N LEU A 116 -1.36 0.18 8.41
CA LEU A 116 -2.03 -0.72 7.49
C LEU A 116 -3.40 -1.14 8.02
N GLU A 117 -3.49 -1.45 9.29
CA GLU A 117 -4.76 -1.82 9.92
C GLU A 117 -5.76 -0.66 9.89
N ALA A 118 -5.29 0.54 10.20
CA ALA A 118 -6.14 1.72 10.18
C ALA A 118 -6.61 2.05 8.77
N ALA A 119 -5.76 1.84 7.77
CA ALA A 119 -6.09 2.11 6.37
C ALA A 119 -7.26 1.23 5.92
N VAL A 120 -7.26 -0.03 6.31
CA VAL A 120 -8.35 -0.94 5.96
C VAL A 120 -9.65 -0.48 6.63
N THR A 121 -9.58 -0.06 7.87
CA THR A 121 -10.74 0.45 8.59
C THR A 121 -11.32 1.69 7.89
N VAL A 122 -10.45 2.61 7.45
CA VAL A 122 -10.90 3.80 6.74
C VAL A 122 -11.60 3.40 5.44
N ALA A 123 -10.97 2.54 4.64
CA ALA A 123 -11.50 2.15 3.35
C ALA A 123 -12.84 1.43 3.48
N SER A 124 -12.96 0.51 4.44
CA SER A 124 -14.19 -0.26 4.62
C SER A 124 -15.20 0.44 5.52
N GLY A 125 -14.72 1.32 6.41
CA GLY A 125 -15.58 1.97 7.38
C GLY A 125 -16.45 3.06 6.80
N ASN A 126 -16.10 3.58 5.65
CA ASN A 126 -16.84 4.69 5.07
C ASN A 126 -18.30 4.39 4.88
N PHE A 127 -18.62 3.18 4.49
CA PHE A 127 -20.01 2.83 4.29
C PHE A 127 -20.73 2.53 5.59
N HIS A 128 -20.02 2.34 6.67
CA HIS A 128 -20.67 2.09 7.94
C HIS A 128 -21.31 3.32 8.53
N ARG A 129 -20.94 4.45 8.03
CA ARG A 129 -21.46 5.69 8.54
C ARG A 129 -22.79 6.06 8.01
N ALA A 130 -23.23 5.31 7.08
CA ALA A 130 -24.53 5.58 6.51
C ALA A 130 -25.59 5.48 7.58
#